data_22c2b9be959ca3db411175c091320c41
#
_entry.id   22c2b9be959ca3db411175c091320c41
#
_cell.length_a   1.000
_cell.length_b   1.000
_cell.length_c   1.000
_cell.angle_alpha   90.00
_cell.angle_beta   90.00
_cell.angle_gamma   90.00
#
_symmetry.space_group_name_H-M   'P 1'
#
loop_
_entity.id
_entity.type
_entity.pdbx_description
1 polymer ?
#
loop_
_entity_poly.entity_id
_entity_poly.type
_entity_poly.pdbx_seq_one_letter_code
_entity_poly.pdbx_strand_id
1 'polypeptide(L)'
;MINNNDKSNDILVKFTDVTKQYGDLVVLDKLNLEIKKNEMVSIIGPSGSGKTTVLRALMTLEKIDKGVIYLENEPLTHMPYKEKLVTADEKYLRERRSKIGMVFQQFNLFPHMTALQNCIEAPVEVLGMKKEEAEERALDLLDLVGLSDKKDEHPSRLSGGQQQRVAIARALAMRPKVMLLDEITSALDPEVVGEVLNVIRSLNKEHDLTMIMVTHQMGFAREISDRVCFFNEGKIFEQGPPEELFDNPQNDRTKQFLHAVLDAS
;
A
#
# COMPACT_ATOMS: atom_id res chain seq x y z
N MET A 1 35.77 -7.24 -11.81
CA MET A 1 34.72 -8.23 -11.48
C MET A 1 33.76 -7.52 -10.56
N ILE A 2 32.67 -7.02 -11.10
CA ILE A 2 31.65 -6.29 -10.34
C ILE A 2 30.72 -7.36 -9.75
N ASN A 3 30.67 -7.40 -8.42
CA ASN A 3 29.91 -8.40 -7.65
C ASN A 3 28.42 -8.33 -8.00
N ASN A 4 27.91 -9.39 -8.59
CA ASN A 4 26.48 -9.58 -8.87
C ASN A 4 25.62 -9.85 -7.59
N ASN A 5 26.21 -9.75 -6.39
CA ASN A 5 25.53 -10.04 -5.12
C ASN A 5 24.82 -8.82 -4.48
N ASP A 6 25.00 -7.61 -5.01
CA ASP A 6 24.41 -6.40 -4.38
C ASP A 6 22.96 -6.13 -4.81
N LYS A 7 22.51 -6.66 -5.95
CA LYS A 7 21.15 -6.36 -6.48
C LYS A 7 20.00 -7.08 -5.72
N SER A 8 20.28 -8.19 -5.03
CA SER A 8 19.23 -8.92 -4.30
C SER A 8 18.91 -8.32 -2.92
N ASN A 9 19.78 -7.45 -2.40
CA ASN A 9 19.61 -6.87 -1.07
C ASN A 9 18.72 -5.63 -1.05
N ASP A 10 18.30 -5.14 -2.21
CA ASP A 10 17.52 -3.91 -2.39
C ASP A 10 16.01 -4.17 -2.57
N ILE A 11 15.60 -5.43 -2.80
CA ILE A 11 14.20 -5.80 -2.97
C ILE A 11 13.55 -5.97 -1.60
N LEU A 12 12.51 -5.15 -1.33
CA LEU A 12 11.72 -5.22 -0.11
C LEU A 12 10.56 -6.21 -0.23
N VAL A 13 9.82 -6.14 -1.34
CA VAL A 13 8.65 -7.00 -1.60
C VAL A 13 8.84 -7.73 -2.91
N LYS A 14 8.53 -9.04 -2.92
CA LYS A 14 8.59 -9.86 -4.13
C LYS A 14 7.41 -10.82 -4.21
N PHE A 15 6.71 -10.76 -5.33
CA PHE A 15 5.71 -11.75 -5.74
C PHE A 15 6.35 -12.72 -6.72
N THR A 16 6.19 -14.01 -6.50
CA THR A 16 6.72 -15.06 -7.38
C THR A 16 5.58 -16.00 -7.78
N ASP A 17 5.19 -15.95 -9.05
CA ASP A 17 4.12 -16.76 -9.67
C ASP A 17 2.82 -16.79 -8.88
N VAL A 18 2.46 -15.63 -8.26
CA VAL A 18 1.30 -15.55 -7.38
C VAL A 18 0.00 -15.65 -8.17
N THR A 19 -0.81 -16.64 -7.81
CA THR A 19 -2.13 -16.86 -8.41
C THR A 19 -3.20 -16.75 -7.33
N LYS A 20 -4.28 -16.03 -7.65
CA LYS A 20 -5.51 -15.95 -6.86
C LYS A 20 -6.71 -16.14 -7.75
N GLN A 21 -7.63 -17.01 -7.32
CA GLN A 21 -8.89 -17.25 -8.04
C GLN A 21 -10.08 -17.25 -7.07
N TYR A 22 -11.25 -16.92 -7.59
CA TYR A 22 -12.55 -17.02 -6.92
C TYR A 22 -13.47 -17.84 -7.82
N GLY A 23 -13.69 -19.11 -7.44
CA GLY A 23 -14.34 -20.06 -8.35
C GLY A 23 -13.52 -20.20 -9.64
N ASP A 24 -14.16 -19.96 -10.78
CA ASP A 24 -13.52 -20.03 -12.11
C ASP A 24 -12.81 -18.72 -12.51
N LEU A 25 -13.01 -17.63 -11.76
CA LEU A 25 -12.43 -16.34 -12.08
C LEU A 25 -10.99 -16.23 -11.53
N VAL A 26 -10.00 -16.18 -12.41
CA VAL A 26 -8.61 -15.89 -12.06
C VAL A 26 -8.43 -14.38 -11.96
N VAL A 27 -8.09 -13.88 -10.75
CA VAL A 27 -7.91 -12.44 -10.46
C VAL A 27 -6.45 -12.05 -10.43
N LEU A 28 -5.55 -12.95 -10.01
CA LEU A 28 -4.10 -12.82 -10.18
C LEU A 28 -3.61 -14.06 -10.92
N ASP A 29 -2.94 -13.87 -12.06
CA ASP A 29 -2.46 -14.95 -12.91
C ASP A 29 -0.94 -14.97 -12.99
N LYS A 30 -0.31 -15.78 -12.13
CA LYS A 30 1.16 -15.94 -12.03
C LYS A 30 1.86 -14.58 -11.93
N LEU A 31 1.32 -13.72 -11.07
CA LEU A 31 1.87 -12.37 -10.87
C LEU A 31 3.30 -12.45 -10.37
N ASN A 32 4.20 -11.79 -11.10
CA ASN A 32 5.58 -11.54 -10.72
C ASN A 32 5.77 -10.02 -10.60
N LEU A 33 6.18 -9.56 -9.42
CA LEU A 33 6.38 -8.14 -9.13
C LEU A 33 7.45 -8.01 -8.03
N GLU A 34 8.42 -7.15 -8.28
CA GLU A 34 9.45 -6.81 -7.30
C GLU A 34 9.37 -5.32 -6.98
N ILE A 35 9.42 -4.96 -5.70
CA ILE A 35 9.41 -3.58 -5.20
C ILE A 35 10.70 -3.38 -4.42
N LYS A 36 11.44 -2.34 -4.75
CA LYS A 36 12.68 -1.98 -4.05
C LYS A 36 12.39 -1.23 -2.75
N LYS A 37 13.39 -1.20 -1.87
CA LYS A 37 13.34 -0.33 -0.68
C LYS A 37 13.25 1.13 -1.13
N ASN A 38 12.46 1.92 -0.39
CA ASN A 38 12.27 3.35 -0.62
C ASN A 38 11.70 3.67 -2.03
N GLU A 39 11.09 2.70 -2.70
CA GLU A 39 10.46 2.88 -4.00
C GLU A 39 8.97 3.24 -3.81
N MET A 40 8.51 4.25 -4.53
CA MET A 40 7.09 4.58 -4.69
C MET A 40 6.56 3.97 -5.98
N VAL A 41 5.72 2.94 -5.88
CA VAL A 41 5.12 2.26 -7.03
C VAL A 41 3.64 2.53 -7.09
N SER A 42 3.16 3.05 -8.22
CA SER A 42 1.72 3.15 -8.50
C SER A 42 1.25 2.00 -9.40
N ILE A 43 0.14 1.39 -9.03
CA ILE A 43 -0.56 0.38 -9.82
C ILE A 43 -1.82 1.03 -10.39
N ILE A 44 -1.89 1.15 -11.71
CA ILE A 44 -3.01 1.71 -12.45
C ILE A 44 -3.66 0.64 -13.34
N GLY A 45 -4.88 0.85 -13.78
CA GLY A 45 -5.59 -0.08 -14.68
C GLY A 45 -7.10 -0.06 -14.48
N PRO A 46 -7.86 -0.79 -15.30
CA PRO A 46 -9.32 -0.83 -15.24
C PRO A 46 -9.86 -1.29 -13.89
N SER A 47 -11.08 -0.85 -13.55
CA SER A 47 -11.79 -1.39 -12.39
C SER A 47 -12.02 -2.89 -12.56
N GLY A 48 -11.91 -3.65 -11.45
CA GLY A 48 -12.06 -5.09 -11.48
C GLY A 48 -10.86 -5.88 -12.03
N SER A 49 -9.76 -5.24 -12.42
CA SER A 49 -8.57 -5.95 -12.94
C SER A 49 -7.78 -6.73 -11.88
N GLY A 50 -8.03 -6.52 -10.58
CA GLY A 50 -7.35 -7.21 -9.47
C GLY A 50 -6.33 -6.37 -8.69
N LYS A 51 -6.23 -5.05 -8.93
CA LYS A 51 -5.26 -4.16 -8.25
C LYS A 51 -5.34 -4.20 -6.72
N THR A 52 -6.54 -4.00 -6.18
CA THR A 52 -6.80 -4.12 -4.72
C THR A 52 -6.45 -5.51 -4.19
N THR A 53 -6.65 -6.56 -4.99
CA THR A 53 -6.31 -7.94 -4.60
C THR A 53 -4.78 -8.11 -4.44
N VAL A 54 -3.96 -7.39 -5.23
CA VAL A 54 -2.49 -7.38 -5.04
C VAL A 54 -2.14 -6.86 -3.65
N LEU A 55 -2.70 -5.71 -3.24
CA LEU A 55 -2.46 -5.12 -1.91
C LEU A 55 -2.99 -6.02 -0.80
N ARG A 56 -4.21 -6.55 -0.94
CA ARG A 56 -4.83 -7.44 0.05
C ARG A 56 -4.07 -8.75 0.22
N ALA A 57 -3.50 -9.31 -0.87
CA ALA A 57 -2.65 -10.49 -0.81
C ALA A 57 -1.34 -10.20 -0.07
N LEU A 58 -0.71 -9.03 -0.32
CA LEU A 58 0.49 -8.59 0.41
C LEU A 58 0.19 -8.36 1.89
N MET A 59 -0.94 -7.73 2.22
CA MET A 59 -1.39 -7.56 3.61
C MET A 59 -1.85 -8.87 4.26
N THR A 60 -1.85 -9.99 3.51
CA THR A 60 -2.37 -11.31 3.94
C THR A 60 -3.86 -11.32 4.36
N LEU A 61 -4.62 -10.35 3.85
CA LEU A 61 -6.08 -10.30 3.99
C LEU A 61 -6.77 -11.22 2.98
N GLU A 62 -6.08 -11.53 1.88
CA GLU A 62 -6.50 -12.51 0.87
C GLU A 62 -5.50 -13.65 0.81
N LYS A 63 -5.99 -14.88 0.93
CA LYS A 63 -5.16 -16.08 0.80
C LYS A 63 -4.90 -16.35 -0.68
N ILE A 64 -3.63 -16.48 -1.06
CA ILE A 64 -3.23 -16.86 -2.41
C ILE A 64 -3.41 -18.36 -2.63
N ASP A 65 -3.63 -18.77 -3.88
CA ASP A 65 -3.82 -20.19 -4.24
C ASP A 65 -2.53 -20.86 -4.68
N LYS A 66 -1.62 -20.10 -5.34
CA LYS A 66 -0.30 -20.57 -5.77
C LYS A 66 0.73 -19.45 -5.69
N GLY A 67 2.01 -19.82 -5.73
CA GLY A 67 3.12 -18.89 -5.67
C GLY A 67 3.52 -18.51 -4.25
N VAL A 68 4.42 -17.56 -4.10
CA VAL A 68 4.91 -17.08 -2.80
C VAL A 68 5.08 -15.57 -2.85
N ILE A 69 4.74 -14.90 -1.75
CA ILE A 69 5.06 -13.49 -1.52
C ILE A 69 6.17 -13.42 -0.48
N TYR A 70 7.17 -12.59 -0.72
CA TYR A 70 8.29 -12.35 0.17
C TYR A 70 8.28 -10.90 0.65
N LEU A 71 8.66 -10.69 1.91
CA LEU A 71 8.94 -9.40 2.52
C LEU A 71 10.33 -9.47 3.17
N GLU A 72 11.24 -8.54 2.81
CA GLU A 72 12.63 -8.56 3.29
C GLU A 72 13.35 -9.89 3.00
N ASN A 73 13.13 -10.47 1.81
CA ASN A 73 13.62 -11.79 1.39
C ASN A 73 13.09 -12.98 2.22
N GLU A 74 12.20 -12.75 3.17
CA GLU A 74 11.55 -13.81 3.93
C GLU A 74 10.14 -14.12 3.39
N PRO A 75 9.76 -15.39 3.26
CA PRO A 75 8.43 -15.74 2.78
C PRO A 75 7.36 -15.21 3.75
N LEU A 76 6.40 -14.47 3.20
CA LEU A 76 5.30 -13.87 3.95
C LEU A 76 4.12 -14.85 4.10
N THR A 77 3.70 -15.47 2.99
CA THR A 77 2.52 -16.34 2.93
C THR A 77 2.81 -17.79 3.26
N HIS A 78 4.08 -18.11 3.37
CA HIS A 78 4.57 -19.43 3.73
C HIS A 78 5.62 -19.30 4.84
N MET A 79 5.81 -20.36 5.63
CA MET A 79 6.87 -20.41 6.63
C MET A 79 7.80 -21.61 6.38
N PRO A 80 9.07 -21.49 6.69
CA PRO A 80 10.01 -22.62 6.63
C PRO A 80 9.61 -23.71 7.64
N TYR A 81 9.47 -24.93 7.16
CA TYR A 81 9.28 -26.10 8.01
C TYR A 81 10.15 -27.24 7.50
N LYS A 82 11.18 -27.60 8.29
CA LYS A 82 12.26 -28.50 7.84
C LYS A 82 12.89 -27.93 6.55
N GLU A 83 12.90 -28.67 5.46
CA GLU A 83 13.47 -28.26 4.16
C GLU A 83 12.42 -27.78 3.14
N LYS A 84 11.18 -27.51 3.59
CA LYS A 84 10.06 -27.12 2.70
C LYS A 84 9.39 -25.84 3.19
N LEU A 85 8.71 -25.16 2.28
CA LEU A 85 7.79 -24.10 2.62
C LEU A 85 6.39 -24.70 2.81
N VAL A 86 5.78 -24.39 3.96
CA VAL A 86 4.38 -24.73 4.26
C VAL A 86 3.58 -23.45 4.41
N THR A 87 2.26 -23.52 4.26
CA THR A 87 1.39 -22.35 4.51
C THR A 87 1.65 -21.80 5.91
N ALA A 88 1.85 -20.48 6.00
CA ALA A 88 2.11 -19.80 7.25
C ALA A 88 0.93 -19.89 8.21
N ASP A 89 1.20 -20.08 9.50
CA ASP A 89 0.20 -20.00 10.55
C ASP A 89 -0.09 -18.55 10.96
N GLU A 90 -1.15 -18.33 11.74
CA GLU A 90 -1.56 -16.98 12.15
C GLU A 90 -0.52 -16.27 13.03
N LYS A 91 0.26 -16.98 13.82
CA LYS A 91 1.31 -16.39 14.66
C LYS A 91 2.41 -15.80 13.78
N TYR A 92 2.87 -16.58 12.79
CA TYR A 92 3.88 -16.16 11.82
C TYR A 92 3.38 -14.97 10.97
N LEU A 93 2.12 -15.04 10.48
CA LEU A 93 1.51 -13.97 9.69
C LEU A 93 1.39 -12.67 10.48
N ARG A 94 0.98 -12.73 11.75
CA ARG A 94 0.81 -11.55 12.62
C ARG A 94 2.13 -10.79 12.80
N GLU A 95 3.22 -11.48 13.06
CA GLU A 95 4.54 -10.87 13.19
C GLU A 95 4.97 -10.14 11.90
N ARG A 96 4.72 -10.73 10.74
CA ARG A 96 5.11 -10.12 9.46
C ARG A 96 4.15 -9.02 9.01
N ARG A 97 2.87 -9.21 9.28
CA ARG A 97 1.82 -8.20 8.99
C ARG A 97 2.05 -6.90 9.74
N SER A 98 2.64 -6.94 10.95
CA SER A 98 2.97 -5.74 11.71
C SER A 98 4.00 -4.82 11.02
N LYS A 99 4.75 -5.34 10.05
CA LYS A 99 5.70 -4.57 9.22
C LYS A 99 5.04 -3.89 8.01
N ILE A 100 3.76 -4.11 7.77
CA ILE A 100 3.02 -3.60 6.62
C ILE A 100 1.93 -2.66 7.13
N GLY A 101 1.93 -1.41 6.68
CA GLY A 101 0.84 -0.47 6.91
C GLY A 101 -0.15 -0.51 5.74
N MET A 102 -1.44 -0.41 6.01
CA MET A 102 -2.45 -0.31 4.96
C MET A 102 -3.46 0.79 5.25
N VAL A 103 -3.69 1.62 4.24
CA VAL A 103 -4.74 2.64 4.23
C VAL A 103 -5.76 2.24 3.18
N PHE A 104 -7.01 2.12 3.59
CA PHE A 104 -8.10 1.62 2.76
C PHE A 104 -8.88 2.78 2.11
N GLN A 105 -9.59 2.49 1.05
CA GLN A 105 -10.53 3.40 0.41
C GLN A 105 -11.60 3.90 1.39
N GLN A 106 -12.15 3.00 2.22
CA GLN A 106 -13.00 3.36 3.36
C GLN A 106 -12.07 3.48 4.57
N PHE A 107 -12.07 4.58 5.26
CA PHE A 107 -11.12 4.96 6.33
C PHE A 107 -10.91 3.89 7.40
N ASN A 108 -11.93 3.07 7.68
CA ASN A 108 -11.93 1.96 8.64
C ASN A 108 -11.42 2.34 10.03
N LEU A 109 -11.73 3.58 10.47
CA LEU A 109 -11.42 4.01 11.83
C LEU A 109 -12.34 3.31 12.83
N PHE A 110 -11.83 3.09 14.04
CA PHE A 110 -12.63 2.61 15.15
C PHE A 110 -13.59 3.72 15.60
N PRO A 111 -14.91 3.59 15.40
CA PRO A 111 -15.85 4.70 15.58
C PRO A 111 -16.02 5.10 17.06
N HIS A 112 -15.71 4.21 18.00
CA HIS A 112 -15.78 4.42 19.44
C HIS A 112 -14.48 4.99 20.04
N MET A 113 -13.45 5.21 19.22
CA MET A 113 -12.15 5.76 19.61
C MET A 113 -11.96 7.15 19.01
N THR A 114 -11.26 8.03 19.73
CA THR A 114 -10.82 9.31 19.20
C THR A 114 -9.75 9.15 18.11
N ALA A 115 -9.38 10.23 17.43
CA ALA A 115 -8.28 10.22 16.45
C ALA A 115 -6.98 9.73 17.10
N LEU A 116 -6.64 10.24 18.28
CA LEU A 116 -5.47 9.83 19.04
C LEU A 116 -5.53 8.35 19.42
N GLN A 117 -6.64 7.88 19.96
CA GLN A 117 -6.82 6.48 20.35
C GLN A 117 -6.71 5.53 19.16
N ASN A 118 -7.24 5.91 17.99
CA ASN A 118 -7.06 5.13 16.76
C ASN A 118 -5.59 4.93 16.38
N CYS A 119 -4.72 5.91 16.68
CA CYS A 119 -3.29 5.82 16.39
C CYS A 119 -2.49 5.05 17.46
N ILE A 120 -2.94 5.05 18.71
CA ILE A 120 -2.23 4.42 19.83
C ILE A 120 -2.51 2.92 19.93
N GLU A 121 -3.70 2.47 19.60
CA GLU A 121 -4.20 1.10 19.87
C GLU A 121 -3.26 0.02 19.37
N ALA A 122 -2.92 0.05 18.08
CA ALA A 122 -2.09 -1.00 17.49
C ALA A 122 -0.63 -0.98 17.98
N PRO A 123 0.06 0.16 18.16
CA PRO A 123 1.37 0.21 18.80
C PRO A 123 1.41 -0.43 20.18
N VAL A 124 0.41 -0.18 21.01
CA VAL A 124 0.34 -0.75 22.36
C VAL A 124 0.03 -2.25 22.31
N GLU A 125 -1.06 -2.64 21.64
CA GLU A 125 -1.57 -4.01 21.67
C GLU A 125 -0.76 -4.99 20.82
N VAL A 126 -0.13 -4.53 19.73
CA VAL A 126 0.59 -5.41 18.78
C VAL A 126 2.09 -5.34 18.99
N LEU A 127 2.66 -4.13 19.17
CA LEU A 127 4.10 -3.95 19.35
C LEU A 127 4.54 -3.99 20.82
N GLY A 128 3.58 -3.97 21.78
CA GLY A 128 3.89 -3.91 23.21
C GLY A 128 4.54 -2.59 23.64
N MET A 129 4.31 -1.51 22.88
CA MET A 129 4.85 -0.19 23.17
C MET A 129 4.22 0.36 24.47
N LYS A 130 5.00 1.09 25.26
CA LYS A 130 4.43 1.78 26.43
C LYS A 130 3.43 2.84 25.97
N LYS A 131 2.34 2.98 26.71
CA LYS A 131 1.25 3.88 26.34
C LYS A 131 1.72 5.33 26.16
N GLU A 132 2.60 5.80 27.03
CA GLU A 132 3.16 7.15 26.98
C GLU A 132 3.99 7.39 25.70
N GLU A 133 4.79 6.40 25.29
CA GLU A 133 5.59 6.45 24.06
C GLU A 133 4.68 6.38 22.82
N ALA A 134 3.64 5.55 22.85
CA ALA A 134 2.66 5.46 21.79
C ALA A 134 1.85 6.76 21.62
N GLU A 135 1.52 7.43 22.74
CA GLU A 135 0.80 8.70 22.75
C GLU A 135 1.67 9.83 22.16
N GLU A 136 2.91 10.01 22.63
CA GLU A 136 3.85 10.99 22.09
C GLU A 136 3.98 10.84 20.57
N ARG A 137 4.23 9.62 20.13
CA ARG A 137 4.34 9.31 18.72
C ARG A 137 3.06 9.57 17.92
N ALA A 138 1.90 9.23 18.47
CA ALA A 138 0.62 9.48 17.81
C ALA A 138 0.35 10.98 17.66
N LEU A 139 0.76 11.80 18.65
CA LEU A 139 0.68 13.26 18.58
C LEU A 139 1.55 13.82 17.46
N ASP A 140 2.80 13.36 17.33
CA ASP A 140 3.69 13.76 16.24
C ASP A 140 3.11 13.40 14.86
N LEU A 141 2.50 12.22 14.73
CA LEU A 141 1.88 11.76 13.50
C LEU A 141 0.58 12.53 13.18
N LEU A 142 -0.22 12.89 14.19
CA LEU A 142 -1.38 13.76 13.98
C LEU A 142 -0.96 15.17 13.57
N ASP A 143 0.16 15.67 14.09
CA ASP A 143 0.74 16.93 13.64
C ASP A 143 1.22 16.86 12.20
N LEU A 144 1.94 15.80 11.84
CA LEU A 144 2.41 15.54 10.48
C LEU A 144 1.26 15.57 9.44
N VAL A 145 0.09 15.05 9.82
CA VAL A 145 -1.08 15.05 8.93
C VAL A 145 -1.99 16.29 9.13
N GLY A 146 -1.55 17.29 9.92
CA GLY A 146 -2.25 18.55 10.14
C GLY A 146 -3.55 18.40 10.93
N LEU A 147 -3.58 17.54 11.97
CA LEU A 147 -4.75 17.23 12.78
C LEU A 147 -4.48 17.29 14.29
N SER A 148 -3.49 18.07 14.73
CA SER A 148 -3.16 18.22 16.16
C SER A 148 -4.35 18.71 16.99
N ASP A 149 -5.16 19.63 16.44
CA ASP A 149 -6.37 20.20 17.04
C ASP A 149 -7.57 19.24 17.09
N LYS A 150 -7.50 18.11 16.37
CA LYS A 150 -8.55 17.10 16.21
C LYS A 150 -8.28 15.81 16.98
N LYS A 151 -7.22 15.73 17.78
CA LYS A 151 -6.78 14.50 18.47
C LYS A 151 -7.86 13.85 19.32
N ASP A 152 -8.71 14.65 19.95
CA ASP A 152 -9.77 14.21 20.87
C ASP A 152 -11.13 13.99 20.18
N GLU A 153 -11.22 14.25 18.86
CA GLU A 153 -12.44 14.08 18.09
C GLU A 153 -12.64 12.61 17.67
N HIS A 154 -13.90 12.17 17.70
CA HIS A 154 -14.31 10.87 17.18
C HIS A 154 -14.50 10.93 15.65
N PRO A 155 -14.40 9.80 14.92
CA PRO A 155 -14.57 9.77 13.47
C PRO A 155 -15.86 10.44 12.96
N SER A 156 -16.96 10.33 13.71
CA SER A 156 -18.24 10.95 13.34
C SER A 156 -18.23 12.49 13.30
N ARG A 157 -17.21 13.12 13.89
CA ARG A 157 -17.02 14.58 13.91
C ARG A 157 -15.93 15.06 12.95
N LEU A 158 -15.34 14.13 12.19
CA LEU A 158 -14.28 14.42 11.23
C LEU A 158 -14.84 14.38 9.80
N SER A 159 -14.38 15.30 8.96
CA SER A 159 -14.65 15.20 7.51
C SER A 159 -14.02 13.95 6.91
N GLY A 160 -14.43 13.53 5.69
CA GLY A 160 -13.84 12.39 5.00
C GLY A 160 -12.32 12.51 4.84
N GLY A 161 -11.83 13.69 4.41
CA GLY A 161 -10.39 13.95 4.29
C GLY A 161 -9.65 13.91 5.63
N GLN A 162 -10.27 14.41 6.71
CA GLN A 162 -9.70 14.30 8.06
C GLN A 162 -9.65 12.84 8.52
N GLN A 163 -10.71 12.05 8.31
CA GLN A 163 -10.72 10.63 8.63
C GLN A 163 -9.63 9.87 7.88
N GLN A 164 -9.43 10.17 6.58
CA GLN A 164 -8.37 9.56 5.79
C GLN A 164 -6.99 9.93 6.30
N ARG A 165 -6.77 11.17 6.70
CA ARG A 165 -5.48 11.58 7.30
C ARG A 165 -5.23 10.92 8.64
N VAL A 166 -6.25 10.71 9.48
CA VAL A 166 -6.13 9.89 10.69
C VAL A 166 -5.79 8.43 10.35
N ALA A 167 -6.40 7.85 9.30
CA ALA A 167 -6.09 6.48 8.87
C ALA A 167 -4.62 6.34 8.38
N ILE A 168 -4.07 7.38 7.73
CA ILE A 168 -2.65 7.45 7.35
C ILE A 168 -1.78 7.50 8.62
N ALA A 169 -2.07 8.41 9.56
CA ALA A 169 -1.34 8.51 10.84
C ALA A 169 -1.35 7.19 11.62
N ARG A 170 -2.51 6.53 11.70
CA ARG A 170 -2.67 5.21 12.33
C ARG A 170 -1.77 4.16 11.68
N ALA A 171 -1.72 4.11 10.35
CA ALA A 171 -0.87 3.15 9.64
C ALA A 171 0.62 3.42 9.89
N LEU A 172 1.05 4.68 9.90
CA LEU A 172 2.41 5.10 10.20
C LEU A 172 2.82 4.80 11.65
N ALA A 173 1.85 4.81 12.59
CA ALA A 173 2.10 4.54 13.99
C ALA A 173 2.75 3.18 14.23
N MET A 174 2.57 2.21 13.38
CA MET A 174 3.19 0.88 13.44
C MET A 174 4.64 0.82 12.95
N ARG A 175 5.24 1.90 12.44
CA ARG A 175 6.57 1.94 11.80
C ARG A 175 6.70 0.91 10.66
N PRO A 176 5.80 0.91 9.69
CA PRO A 176 5.81 -0.09 8.65
C PRO A 176 7.05 0.03 7.77
N LYS A 177 7.48 -1.11 7.19
CA LYS A 177 8.51 -1.15 6.15
C LYS A 177 7.94 -0.80 4.77
N VAL A 178 6.66 -1.07 4.58
CA VAL A 178 5.92 -0.74 3.35
C VAL A 178 4.52 -0.24 3.70
N MET A 179 4.10 0.84 3.03
CA MET A 179 2.74 1.39 3.11
C MET A 179 1.96 1.00 1.85
N LEU A 180 0.78 0.46 2.05
CA LEU A 180 -0.17 0.12 1.00
C LEU A 180 -1.30 1.15 1.00
N LEU A 181 -1.53 1.79 -0.13
CA LEU A 181 -2.50 2.86 -0.31
C LEU A 181 -3.55 2.40 -1.34
N ASP A 182 -4.74 1.97 -0.88
CA ASP A 182 -5.78 1.41 -1.72
C ASP A 182 -6.86 2.45 -2.03
N GLU A 183 -6.76 3.10 -3.19
CA GLU A 183 -7.73 4.11 -3.70
C GLU A 183 -8.11 5.16 -2.64
N ILE A 184 -7.12 5.68 -1.91
CA ILE A 184 -7.29 6.50 -0.71
C ILE A 184 -8.03 7.83 -0.92
N THR A 185 -8.33 8.21 -2.14
CA THR A 185 -9.06 9.45 -2.48
C THR A 185 -10.43 9.19 -3.10
N SER A 186 -10.76 7.94 -3.43
CA SER A 186 -12.00 7.62 -4.19
C SER A 186 -13.29 7.85 -3.41
N ALA A 187 -13.23 7.88 -2.07
CA ALA A 187 -14.37 8.14 -1.19
C ALA A 187 -14.44 9.60 -0.70
N LEU A 188 -13.63 10.49 -1.28
CA LEU A 188 -13.51 11.88 -0.83
C LEU A 188 -14.14 12.85 -1.82
N ASP A 189 -14.66 13.96 -1.28
CA ASP A 189 -15.04 15.09 -2.10
C ASP A 189 -13.83 15.69 -2.82
N PRO A 190 -13.95 16.12 -4.09
CA PRO A 190 -12.82 16.63 -4.87
C PRO A 190 -12.05 17.77 -4.18
N GLU A 191 -12.72 18.60 -3.40
CA GLU A 191 -12.14 19.75 -2.70
C GLU A 191 -11.09 19.34 -1.64
N VAL A 192 -11.25 18.15 -1.02
CA VAL A 192 -10.35 17.67 0.05
C VAL A 192 -9.32 16.64 -0.43
N VAL A 193 -9.40 16.17 -1.67
CA VAL A 193 -8.44 15.22 -2.27
C VAL A 193 -7.02 15.78 -2.18
N GLY A 194 -6.82 17.07 -2.50
CA GLY A 194 -5.51 17.72 -2.48
C GLY A 194 -4.82 17.66 -1.11
N GLU A 195 -5.58 17.78 -0.01
CA GLU A 195 -5.02 17.70 1.34
C GLU A 195 -4.42 16.33 1.65
N VAL A 196 -5.13 15.26 1.28
CA VAL A 196 -4.66 13.87 1.49
C VAL A 196 -3.45 13.58 0.61
N LEU A 197 -3.49 14.00 -0.66
CA LEU A 197 -2.37 13.80 -1.59
C LEU A 197 -1.12 14.60 -1.16
N ASN A 198 -1.28 15.77 -0.55
CA ASN A 198 -0.16 16.53 0.02
C ASN A 198 0.54 15.78 1.16
N VAL A 199 -0.22 15.10 2.02
CA VAL A 199 0.37 14.25 3.06
C VAL A 199 1.22 13.13 2.44
N ILE A 200 0.71 12.44 1.42
CA ILE A 200 1.48 11.39 0.73
C ILE A 200 2.71 11.96 0.05
N ARG A 201 2.61 13.15 -0.55
CA ARG A 201 3.75 13.85 -1.17
C ARG A 201 4.85 14.18 -0.16
N SER A 202 4.50 14.66 1.04
CA SER A 202 5.46 14.92 2.12
C SER A 202 6.11 13.63 2.60
N LEU A 203 5.32 12.58 2.81
CA LEU A 203 5.84 11.26 3.21
C LEU A 203 6.84 10.69 2.19
N ASN A 204 6.57 10.84 0.89
CA ASN A 204 7.47 10.36 -0.16
C ASN A 204 8.80 11.12 -0.20
N LYS A 205 8.78 12.42 0.13
CA LYS A 205 9.99 13.29 0.07
C LYS A 205 10.85 13.21 1.32
N GLU A 206 10.24 13.09 2.49
CA GLU A 206 10.88 13.29 3.78
C GLU A 206 11.20 11.99 4.51
N HIS A 207 10.62 10.89 4.07
CA HIS A 207 10.76 9.60 4.74
C HIS A 207 11.20 8.53 3.74
N ASP A 208 12.22 7.77 4.12
CA ASP A 208 12.68 6.56 3.41
C ASP A 208 11.64 5.43 3.53
N LEU A 209 10.44 5.65 3.00
CA LEU A 209 9.32 4.75 3.13
C LEU A 209 8.94 4.14 1.76
N THR A 210 8.97 2.83 1.68
CA THR A 210 8.45 2.12 0.50
C THR A 210 6.94 2.23 0.46
N MET A 211 6.38 2.61 -0.69
CA MET A 211 4.94 2.76 -0.85
C MET A 211 4.43 2.06 -2.11
N ILE A 212 3.28 1.41 -2.00
CA ILE A 212 2.57 0.83 -3.14
C ILE A 212 1.16 1.42 -3.14
N MET A 213 0.82 2.13 -4.20
CA MET A 213 -0.45 2.83 -4.33
C MET A 213 -1.28 2.27 -5.48
N VAL A 214 -2.53 1.94 -5.22
CA VAL A 214 -3.56 1.76 -6.24
C VAL A 214 -4.33 3.07 -6.36
N THR A 215 -4.40 3.64 -7.56
CA THR A 215 -5.06 4.94 -7.76
C THR A 215 -5.66 5.09 -9.15
N HIS A 216 -6.68 5.92 -9.23
CA HIS A 216 -7.26 6.47 -10.46
C HIS A 216 -6.82 7.92 -10.73
N GLN A 217 -6.00 8.50 -9.85
CA GLN A 217 -5.44 9.86 -10.02
C GLN A 217 -4.17 9.81 -10.88
N MET A 218 -4.33 9.82 -12.22
CA MET A 218 -3.19 9.63 -13.15
C MET A 218 -2.15 10.73 -13.02
N GLY A 219 -2.58 12.00 -12.87
CA GLY A 219 -1.66 13.12 -12.67
C GLY A 219 -0.82 12.98 -11.40
N PHE A 220 -1.43 12.50 -10.31
CA PHE A 220 -0.71 12.26 -9.05
C PHE A 220 0.24 11.07 -9.16
N ALA A 221 -0.20 9.95 -9.76
CA ALA A 221 0.66 8.80 -10.00
C ALA A 221 1.89 9.18 -10.83
N ARG A 222 1.71 10.03 -11.86
CA ARG A 222 2.81 10.55 -12.67
C ARG A 222 3.78 11.42 -11.87
N GLU A 223 3.26 12.24 -10.96
CA GLU A 223 4.07 13.20 -10.17
C GLU A 223 4.97 12.53 -9.14
N ILE A 224 4.43 11.52 -8.41
CA ILE A 224 5.11 11.02 -7.21
C ILE A 224 5.75 9.65 -7.33
N SER A 225 5.45 8.90 -8.40
CA SER A 225 5.93 7.52 -8.51
C SER A 225 7.33 7.45 -9.11
N ASP A 226 8.16 6.57 -8.57
CA ASP A 226 9.41 6.16 -9.23
C ASP A 226 9.11 5.20 -10.38
N ARG A 227 8.02 4.42 -10.26
CA ARG A 227 7.59 3.47 -11.27
C ARG A 227 6.07 3.33 -11.25
N VAL A 228 5.49 3.21 -12.45
CA VAL A 228 4.08 2.92 -12.64
C VAL A 228 3.94 1.55 -13.29
N CYS A 229 2.99 0.75 -12.77
CA CYS A 229 2.63 -0.57 -13.29
C CYS A 229 1.20 -0.51 -13.86
N PHE A 230 1.05 -0.75 -15.15
CA PHE A 230 -0.27 -0.96 -15.74
C PHE A 230 -0.70 -2.41 -15.54
N PHE A 231 -1.75 -2.58 -14.75
CA PHE A 231 -2.29 -3.87 -14.34
C PHE A 231 -3.61 -4.15 -15.04
N ASN A 232 -3.71 -5.28 -15.72
CA ASN A 232 -4.92 -5.73 -16.39
C ASN A 232 -5.02 -7.26 -16.36
N GLU A 233 -6.23 -7.81 -16.25
CA GLU A 233 -6.49 -9.25 -16.31
C GLU A 233 -5.55 -10.09 -15.41
N GLY A 234 -5.31 -9.62 -14.20
CA GLY A 234 -4.49 -10.33 -13.22
C GLY A 234 -2.98 -10.26 -13.43
N LYS A 235 -2.49 -9.43 -14.38
CA LYS A 235 -1.08 -9.31 -14.76
C LYS A 235 -0.62 -7.87 -14.87
N ILE A 236 0.69 -7.66 -14.76
CA ILE A 236 1.33 -6.42 -15.19
C ILE A 236 1.59 -6.52 -16.70
N PHE A 237 0.91 -5.69 -17.47
CA PHE A 237 1.06 -5.62 -18.92
C PHE A 237 2.25 -4.74 -19.32
N GLU A 238 2.50 -3.70 -18.56
CA GLU A 238 3.58 -2.76 -18.78
C GLU A 238 3.99 -2.10 -17.47
N GLN A 239 5.26 -1.77 -17.31
CA GLN A 239 5.77 -1.03 -16.18
C GLN A 239 7.02 -0.25 -16.57
N GLY A 240 7.20 0.91 -15.97
CA GLY A 240 8.36 1.77 -16.23
C GLY A 240 8.27 3.09 -15.47
N PRO A 241 9.25 3.98 -15.66
CA PRO A 241 9.17 5.34 -15.18
C PRO A 241 7.89 6.04 -15.66
N PRO A 242 7.31 6.95 -14.85
CA PRO A 242 6.06 7.62 -15.21
C PRO A 242 6.08 8.26 -16.59
N GLU A 243 7.17 8.99 -16.94
CA GLU A 243 7.30 9.67 -18.22
C GLU A 243 7.22 8.70 -19.41
N GLU A 244 7.85 7.53 -19.29
CA GLU A 244 7.83 6.52 -20.36
C GLU A 244 6.43 5.91 -20.49
N LEU A 245 5.82 5.52 -19.38
CA LEU A 245 4.54 4.82 -19.41
C LEU A 245 3.38 5.74 -19.82
N PHE A 246 3.37 7.01 -19.38
CA PHE A 246 2.30 7.95 -19.73
C PHE A 246 2.46 8.59 -21.10
N ASP A 247 3.70 8.90 -21.53
CA ASP A 247 3.95 9.65 -22.78
C ASP A 247 4.25 8.75 -23.98
N ASN A 248 4.80 7.55 -23.74
CA ASN A 248 5.21 6.63 -24.81
C ASN A 248 4.93 5.16 -24.43
N PRO A 249 3.69 4.79 -24.04
CA PRO A 249 3.36 3.41 -23.72
C PRO A 249 3.62 2.50 -24.92
N GLN A 250 4.21 1.33 -24.67
CA GLN A 250 4.54 0.37 -25.72
C GLN A 250 3.42 -0.65 -25.95
N ASN A 251 2.73 -1.04 -24.88
CA ASN A 251 1.65 -2.02 -24.96
C ASN A 251 0.34 -1.37 -25.45
N ASP A 252 -0.30 -1.97 -26.47
CA ASP A 252 -1.52 -1.42 -27.07
C ASP A 252 -2.69 -1.32 -26.07
N ARG A 253 -2.76 -2.23 -25.09
CA ARG A 253 -3.78 -2.18 -24.05
C ARG A 253 -3.56 -1.02 -23.08
N THR A 254 -2.27 -0.73 -22.77
CA THR A 254 -1.87 0.46 -21.99
C THR A 254 -2.28 1.74 -22.72
N LYS A 255 -1.98 1.85 -24.03
CA LYS A 255 -2.38 3.00 -24.86
C LYS A 255 -3.88 3.24 -24.83
N GLN A 256 -4.67 2.19 -25.09
CA GLN A 256 -6.13 2.26 -25.05
C GLN A 256 -6.68 2.76 -23.71
N PHE A 257 -6.12 2.22 -22.60
CA PHE A 257 -6.53 2.61 -21.27
C PHE A 257 -6.20 4.07 -20.97
N LEU A 258 -4.95 4.49 -21.23
CA LEU A 258 -4.50 5.86 -20.95
C LEU A 258 -5.27 6.88 -21.80
N HIS A 259 -5.49 6.62 -23.08
CA HIS A 259 -6.30 7.47 -23.95
C HIS A 259 -7.73 7.64 -23.39
N ALA A 260 -8.37 6.54 -23.00
CA ALA A 260 -9.73 6.60 -22.45
C ALA A 260 -9.84 7.37 -21.12
N VAL A 261 -8.79 7.32 -20.28
CA VAL A 261 -8.81 7.99 -18.96
C VAL A 261 -8.36 9.45 -19.04
N LEU A 262 -7.34 9.75 -19.88
CA LEU A 262 -6.81 11.12 -20.01
C LEU A 262 -7.70 12.01 -20.85
N ASP A 263 -8.43 11.47 -21.84
CA ASP A 263 -9.40 12.23 -22.63
C ASP A 263 -10.72 12.50 -21.88
N ALA A 264 -10.97 11.76 -20.79
CA ALA A 264 -12.15 11.94 -19.95
C ALA A 264 -11.92 12.89 -18.76
N SER A 265 -10.69 13.37 -18.56
CA SER A 265 -10.26 14.27 -17.47
C SER A 265 -10.13 15.69 -17.96
#